data_4c79655471341654ffee547644225e93
#
_entry.id   4c79655471341654ffee547644225e93
#
_cell.length_a   1.000
_cell.length_b   1.000
_cell.length_c   1.000
_cell.angle_alpha   90.00
_cell.angle_beta   90.00
_cell.angle_gamma   90.00
#
_symmetry.space_group_name_H-M   'P 1'
#
loop_
_entity.id
_entity.type
_entity.pdbx_description
1 polymer ?
#
loop_
_entity_poly.entity_id
_entity_poly.type
_entity_poly.pdbx_seq_one_letter_code
_entity_poly.pdbx_strand_id
1 'polypeptide(L)'
;MRKLLTILFLLPLALTFGQNYKVIDQVIWVVGDEPILYSDIENEIQRRKYEKTPIEGDPYCTIPEQVALQKLFIAGAKLDSLTVSDAAVDQQVDARIRYFVTQIGSKEKVEEYFNKPISKIKEEMANNVRDQLLVQQMQQHIVSGVRISPQDVKRFYDKMPKDSIPNIPEMVEVQIIGLFPEVTAAEEERIKSQLRDFREKIESGTYQFSTLAILYSEDRGSALQGGELGFMTKGKLVPEFANMAFSLYDKTKVSRIVKTEFGYHIIQLIERKNDQVNCRHILLIPKIGIKEKEQASNKLDSIATAIRKGDTTFGAAVSEFSEDENTKQNEGVMINPQNGTTKFQLQNLPSDIAKVIYTMKEGEISAPFTYKNETGKEMVCIVRLKSRIKAHKANPQDDYQALKDLVTASKNKELIEKWIKEKQEETFIQISEEYKDCQFHYPGWIK
;
A
#
# COMPACT_ATOMS: atom_id res chain seq x y z
N MET A 1 9.90 67.93 -80.47
CA MET A 1 9.33 67.82 -79.15
C MET A 1 9.50 66.35 -78.69
N ARG A 2 10.56 66.06 -77.94
CA ARG A 2 10.97 64.75 -77.50
C ARG A 2 10.37 64.49 -76.08
N LYS A 3 9.49 63.48 -75.95
CA LYS A 3 8.99 63.05 -74.65
C LYS A 3 9.98 62.00 -74.07
N LEU A 4 10.59 62.33 -72.95
CA LEU A 4 11.39 61.39 -72.14
C LEU A 4 10.43 60.52 -71.35
N LEU A 5 10.55 59.24 -71.57
CA LEU A 5 9.83 58.21 -70.82
C LEU A 5 10.75 57.74 -69.69
N THR A 6 10.42 58.07 -68.43
CA THR A 6 11.15 57.58 -67.26
C THR A 6 10.58 56.26 -66.82
N ILE A 7 11.34 55.18 -66.99
CA ILE A 7 10.98 53.85 -66.49
C ILE A 7 11.41 53.75 -65.04
N LEU A 8 10.43 53.68 -64.16
CA LEU A 8 10.63 53.41 -62.69
C LEU A 8 10.80 51.90 -62.43
N PHE A 9 12.01 51.50 -62.07
CA PHE A 9 12.32 50.12 -61.76
C PHE A 9 11.84 49.83 -60.34
N LEU A 10 10.70 49.14 -60.17
CA LEU A 10 10.22 48.60 -58.90
C LEU A 10 10.99 47.31 -58.56
N LEU A 11 11.92 47.39 -57.59
CA LEU A 11 12.57 46.23 -56.97
C LEU A 11 11.59 45.58 -56.06
N PRO A 12 11.30 44.29 -56.20
CA PRO A 12 10.48 43.53 -55.18
C PRO A 12 11.30 43.32 -53.89
N LEU A 13 10.86 43.98 -52.84
CA LEU A 13 11.36 43.73 -51.50
C LEU A 13 10.93 42.28 -51.09
N ALA A 14 11.83 41.31 -51.21
CA ALA A 14 11.62 39.97 -50.73
C ALA A 14 11.61 40.02 -49.19
N LEU A 15 10.42 40.07 -48.61
CA LEU A 15 10.20 39.80 -47.19
C LEU A 15 10.53 38.32 -46.94
N THR A 16 11.74 38.02 -46.46
CA THR A 16 12.07 36.74 -45.88
C THR A 16 11.26 36.58 -44.60
N PHE A 17 10.13 35.92 -44.68
CA PHE A 17 9.48 35.36 -43.50
C PHE A 17 10.44 34.31 -42.94
N GLY A 18 11.16 34.65 -41.90
CA GLY A 18 11.83 33.68 -41.05
C GLY A 18 10.76 32.73 -40.48
N GLN A 19 10.71 31.50 -40.98
CA GLN A 19 9.94 30.46 -40.34
C GLN A 19 10.56 30.24 -38.97
N ASN A 20 9.90 30.76 -37.93
CA ASN A 20 10.17 30.35 -36.56
C ASN A 20 9.79 28.87 -36.47
N TYR A 21 10.76 27.99 -36.67
CA TYR A 21 10.64 26.60 -36.30
C TYR A 21 10.44 26.60 -34.80
N LYS A 22 9.22 26.36 -34.34
CA LYS A 22 8.94 26.04 -32.96
C LYS A 22 9.64 24.71 -32.70
N VAL A 23 10.76 24.73 -31.97
CA VAL A 23 11.37 23.50 -31.44
C VAL A 23 10.28 22.85 -30.57
N ILE A 24 9.80 21.67 -30.97
CA ILE A 24 8.71 21.01 -30.30
C ILE A 24 9.22 20.40 -28.98
N ASP A 25 10.47 19.92 -28.97
CA ASP A 25 11.19 19.42 -27.80
C ASP A 25 12.70 19.38 -28.09
N GLN A 26 13.53 19.31 -27.04
CA GLN A 26 14.98 19.29 -27.16
C GLN A 26 15.52 18.03 -26.45
N VAL A 27 16.40 17.29 -27.17
CA VAL A 27 17.20 16.23 -26.53
C VAL A 27 18.31 16.90 -25.74
N ILE A 28 18.27 16.73 -24.43
CA ILE A 28 19.26 17.33 -23.51
C ILE A 28 20.37 16.35 -23.11
N TRP A 29 20.05 15.06 -23.02
CA TRP A 29 21.00 13.98 -22.76
C TRP A 29 20.70 12.78 -23.64
N VAL A 30 21.72 11.95 -23.87
CA VAL A 30 21.58 10.61 -24.43
C VAL A 30 22.39 9.65 -23.56
N VAL A 31 21.79 8.54 -23.15
CA VAL A 31 22.42 7.48 -22.38
C VAL A 31 22.23 6.14 -23.13
N GLY A 32 23.27 5.63 -23.75
CA GLY A 32 23.15 4.54 -24.70
C GLY A 32 22.29 4.93 -25.89
N ASP A 33 21.19 4.23 -26.12
CA ASP A 33 20.19 4.51 -27.16
C ASP A 33 18.98 5.29 -26.65
N GLU A 34 19.01 5.73 -25.39
CA GLU A 34 17.87 6.35 -24.69
C GLU A 34 18.05 7.87 -24.64
N PRO A 35 17.27 8.65 -25.42
CA PRO A 35 17.28 10.10 -25.32
C PRO A 35 16.50 10.54 -24.09
N ILE A 36 16.92 11.67 -23.51
CA ILE A 36 16.22 12.39 -22.44
C ILE A 36 15.85 13.75 -22.99
N LEU A 37 14.57 14.06 -22.94
CA LEU A 37 14.02 15.29 -23.49
C LEU A 37 13.90 16.36 -22.40
N TYR A 38 13.97 17.62 -22.81
CA TYR A 38 13.72 18.75 -21.91
C TYR A 38 12.33 18.67 -21.27
N SER A 39 11.32 18.27 -22.05
CA SER A 39 9.95 18.05 -21.56
C SER A 39 9.84 16.97 -20.49
N ASP A 40 10.67 15.93 -20.54
CA ASP A 40 10.69 14.87 -19.50
C ASP A 40 11.10 15.47 -18.15
N ILE A 41 12.09 16.37 -18.16
CA ILE A 41 12.58 17.03 -16.95
C ILE A 41 11.55 18.00 -16.39
N GLU A 42 10.95 18.83 -17.24
CA GLU A 42 9.90 19.77 -16.82
C GLU A 42 8.69 19.02 -16.21
N ASN A 43 8.24 17.95 -16.86
CA ASN A 43 7.14 17.13 -16.37
C ASN A 43 7.47 16.52 -15.00
N GLU A 44 8.69 16.03 -14.80
CA GLU A 44 9.12 15.44 -13.54
C GLU A 44 9.21 16.49 -12.42
N ILE A 45 9.74 17.69 -12.72
CA ILE A 45 9.79 18.83 -11.80
C ILE A 45 8.37 19.23 -11.38
N GLN A 46 7.44 19.37 -12.34
CA GLN A 46 6.05 19.74 -12.05
C GLN A 46 5.35 18.65 -11.22
N ARG A 47 5.56 17.38 -11.53
CA ARG A 47 5.03 16.27 -10.77
C ARG A 47 5.48 16.31 -9.31
N ARG A 48 6.77 16.50 -9.04
CA ARG A 48 7.32 16.61 -7.68
C ARG A 48 6.80 17.80 -6.91
N LYS A 49 6.64 18.94 -7.59
CA LYS A 49 6.00 20.13 -6.99
C LYS A 49 4.56 19.82 -6.56
N TYR A 50 3.80 19.14 -7.42
CA TYR A 50 2.43 18.75 -7.11
C TYR A 50 2.36 17.75 -5.94
N GLU A 51 3.22 16.74 -5.94
CA GLU A 51 3.34 15.73 -4.88
C GLU A 51 3.99 16.27 -3.60
N LYS A 52 4.45 17.52 -3.60
CA LYS A 52 5.20 18.16 -2.51
C LYS A 52 6.45 17.37 -2.10
N THR A 53 7.05 16.66 -3.05
CA THR A 53 8.30 15.92 -2.83
C THR A 53 9.46 16.89 -2.93
N PRO A 54 10.30 17.05 -1.89
CA PRO A 54 11.43 17.96 -1.92
C PRO A 54 12.47 17.52 -2.97
N ILE A 55 13.06 18.50 -3.66
CA ILE A 55 14.19 18.29 -4.57
C ILE A 55 15.40 18.91 -3.90
N GLU A 56 16.41 18.10 -3.63
CA GLU A 56 17.67 18.57 -3.06
C GLU A 56 18.55 19.16 -4.16
N GLY A 57 19.08 20.38 -3.94
CA GLY A 57 19.92 21.09 -4.90
C GLY A 57 19.15 21.76 -6.05
N ASP A 58 19.86 22.02 -7.15
CA ASP A 58 19.25 22.59 -8.36
C ASP A 58 18.41 21.54 -9.08
N PRO A 59 17.09 21.78 -9.27
CA PRO A 59 16.22 20.83 -9.99
C PRO A 59 16.71 20.50 -11.40
N TYR A 60 17.31 21.45 -12.10
CA TYR A 60 17.81 21.27 -13.47
C TYR A 60 19.15 20.52 -13.55
N CYS A 61 19.80 20.27 -12.43
CA CYS A 61 20.95 19.37 -12.34
C CYS A 61 20.55 18.01 -11.76
N THR A 62 19.76 18.01 -10.66
CA THR A 62 19.41 16.80 -9.93
C THR A 62 18.45 15.88 -10.69
N ILE A 63 17.39 16.47 -11.33
CA ILE A 63 16.40 15.65 -12.04
C ILE A 63 16.98 15.02 -13.31
N PRO A 64 17.71 15.73 -14.18
CA PRO A 64 18.38 15.11 -15.32
C PRO A 64 19.30 13.96 -14.92
N GLU A 65 20.09 14.10 -13.87
CA GLU A 65 20.93 13.00 -13.37
C GLU A 65 20.13 11.79 -12.93
N GLN A 66 19.02 11.97 -12.22
CA GLN A 66 18.16 10.88 -11.79
C GLN A 66 17.50 10.16 -12.98
N VAL A 67 17.05 10.90 -14.00
CA VAL A 67 16.52 10.32 -15.23
C VAL A 67 17.62 9.58 -16.00
N ALA A 68 18.83 10.15 -16.09
CA ALA A 68 19.98 9.51 -16.73
C ALA A 68 20.37 8.20 -16.03
N LEU A 69 20.34 8.16 -14.67
CA LEU A 69 20.55 6.93 -13.92
C LEU A 69 19.49 5.88 -14.23
N GLN A 70 18.22 6.27 -14.32
CA GLN A 70 17.15 5.35 -14.72
C GLN A 70 17.41 4.77 -16.11
N LYS A 71 17.79 5.62 -17.10
CA LYS A 71 18.12 5.18 -18.46
C LYS A 71 19.35 4.25 -18.47
N LEU A 72 20.36 4.50 -17.63
CA LEU A 72 21.52 3.65 -17.49
C LEU A 72 21.15 2.24 -16.99
N PHE A 73 20.26 2.13 -15.98
CA PHE A 73 19.75 0.85 -15.51
C PHE A 73 18.93 0.12 -16.58
N ILE A 74 18.10 0.84 -17.35
CA ILE A 74 17.32 0.24 -18.45
C ILE A 74 18.25 -0.28 -19.55
N ALA A 75 19.27 0.48 -19.94
CA ALA A 75 20.27 0.04 -20.89
C ALA A 75 20.99 -1.22 -20.40
N GLY A 76 21.42 -1.26 -19.13
CA GLY A 76 22.00 -2.44 -18.50
C GLY A 76 21.06 -3.64 -18.49
N ALA A 77 19.80 -3.44 -18.14
CA ALA A 77 18.79 -4.50 -18.13
C ALA A 77 18.58 -5.11 -19.53
N LYS A 78 18.57 -4.27 -20.57
CA LYS A 78 18.48 -4.73 -21.98
C LYS A 78 19.70 -5.57 -22.38
N LEU A 79 20.91 -5.15 -21.99
CA LEU A 79 22.15 -5.90 -22.25
C LEU A 79 22.14 -7.27 -21.55
N ASP A 80 21.67 -7.32 -20.31
CA ASP A 80 21.56 -8.54 -19.52
C ASP A 80 20.30 -9.37 -19.85
N SER A 81 19.55 -8.97 -20.90
CA SER A 81 18.31 -9.64 -21.35
C SER A 81 17.25 -9.80 -20.25
N LEU A 82 17.18 -8.87 -19.30
CA LEU A 82 16.15 -8.84 -18.30
C LEU A 82 14.82 -8.36 -18.90
N THR A 83 13.75 -9.05 -18.55
CA THR A 83 12.41 -8.73 -19.09
C THR A 83 11.37 -8.68 -17.97
N VAL A 84 10.39 -7.81 -18.13
CA VAL A 84 9.23 -7.70 -17.24
C VAL A 84 8.01 -8.25 -17.96
N SER A 85 7.24 -9.12 -17.31
CA SER A 85 6.02 -9.68 -17.90
C SER A 85 4.91 -8.62 -17.98
N ASP A 86 4.12 -8.66 -19.05
CA ASP A 86 2.97 -7.76 -19.21
C ASP A 86 1.98 -7.92 -18.05
N ALA A 87 1.78 -9.13 -17.53
CA ALA A 87 0.94 -9.38 -16.37
C ALA A 87 1.41 -8.61 -15.11
N ALA A 88 2.71 -8.49 -14.87
CA ALA A 88 3.24 -7.70 -13.76
C ALA A 88 3.03 -6.20 -13.97
N VAL A 89 3.18 -5.73 -15.20
CA VAL A 89 2.89 -4.34 -15.57
C VAL A 89 1.41 -4.02 -15.34
N ASP A 90 0.51 -4.86 -15.88
CA ASP A 90 -0.94 -4.67 -15.75
C ASP A 90 -1.39 -4.67 -14.28
N GLN A 91 -0.85 -5.58 -13.47
CA GLN A 91 -1.14 -5.63 -12.04
C GLN A 91 -0.78 -4.32 -11.33
N GLN A 92 0.39 -3.75 -11.62
CA GLN A 92 0.84 -2.49 -11.03
C GLN A 92 0.04 -1.29 -11.54
N VAL A 93 -0.25 -1.24 -12.84
CA VAL A 93 -1.10 -0.20 -13.44
C VAL A 93 -2.49 -0.24 -12.83
N ASP A 94 -3.10 -1.42 -12.73
CA ASP A 94 -4.42 -1.60 -12.11
C ASP A 94 -4.43 -1.18 -10.64
N ALA A 95 -3.37 -1.47 -9.89
CA ALA A 95 -3.24 -1.03 -8.50
C ALA A 95 -3.21 0.51 -8.39
N ARG A 96 -2.47 1.20 -9.29
CA ARG A 96 -2.43 2.67 -9.33
C ARG A 96 -3.78 3.28 -9.71
N ILE A 97 -4.46 2.71 -10.71
CA ILE A 97 -5.80 3.17 -11.09
C ILE A 97 -6.79 2.99 -9.93
N ARG A 98 -6.76 1.85 -9.23
CA ARG A 98 -7.59 1.66 -8.02
C ARG A 98 -7.29 2.71 -6.96
N TYR A 99 -6.02 3.02 -6.72
CA TYR A 99 -5.62 4.07 -5.79
C TYR A 99 -6.20 5.43 -6.19
N PHE A 100 -6.09 5.84 -7.47
CA PHE A 100 -6.69 7.10 -7.94
C PHE A 100 -8.21 7.10 -7.80
N VAL A 101 -8.88 6.01 -8.15
CA VAL A 101 -10.34 5.89 -7.97
C VAL A 101 -10.73 6.05 -6.51
N THR A 102 -9.94 5.49 -5.58
CA THR A 102 -10.19 5.62 -4.14
C THR A 102 -9.96 7.07 -3.65
N GLN A 103 -8.93 7.75 -4.14
CA GLN A 103 -8.62 9.13 -3.73
C GLN A 103 -9.54 10.17 -4.36
N ILE A 104 -9.92 10.00 -5.61
CA ILE A 104 -10.71 10.96 -6.41
C ILE A 104 -12.21 10.67 -6.28
N GLY A 105 -12.58 9.42 -6.00
CA GLY A 105 -13.94 8.98 -5.65
C GLY A 105 -14.62 8.09 -6.69
N SER A 106 -14.36 8.22 -8.00
CA SER A 106 -14.91 7.32 -9.02
C SER A 106 -14.03 7.26 -10.28
N LYS A 107 -14.30 6.28 -11.16
CA LYS A 107 -13.62 6.16 -12.45
C LYS A 107 -13.87 7.36 -13.35
N GLU A 108 -15.10 7.84 -13.41
CA GLU A 108 -15.53 8.97 -14.22
C GLU A 108 -14.79 10.26 -13.80
N LYS A 109 -14.65 10.47 -12.49
CA LYS A 109 -13.87 11.60 -11.95
C LYS A 109 -12.38 11.48 -12.25
N VAL A 110 -11.83 10.27 -12.28
CA VAL A 110 -10.43 10.04 -12.71
C VAL A 110 -10.28 10.37 -14.19
N GLU A 111 -11.22 9.95 -15.06
CA GLU A 111 -11.22 10.29 -16.48
C GLU A 111 -11.36 11.80 -16.73
N GLU A 112 -12.21 12.47 -15.95
CA GLU A 112 -12.37 13.92 -15.97
C GLU A 112 -11.08 14.64 -15.52
N TYR A 113 -10.47 14.19 -14.41
CA TYR A 113 -9.24 14.76 -13.87
C TYR A 113 -8.07 14.69 -14.85
N PHE A 114 -7.88 13.53 -15.50
CA PHE A 114 -6.83 13.34 -16.50
C PHE A 114 -7.25 13.78 -17.91
N ASN A 115 -8.51 14.15 -18.11
CA ASN A 115 -9.10 14.48 -19.42
C ASN A 115 -8.84 13.38 -20.46
N LYS A 116 -8.91 12.11 -20.04
CA LYS A 116 -8.64 10.94 -20.86
C LYS A 116 -9.42 9.73 -20.35
N PRO A 117 -9.86 8.79 -21.23
CA PRO A 117 -10.45 7.55 -20.77
C PRO A 117 -9.43 6.68 -20.02
N ILE A 118 -9.91 5.89 -19.06
CA ILE A 118 -9.08 5.00 -18.22
C ILE A 118 -8.17 4.09 -19.05
N SER A 119 -8.66 3.60 -20.18
CA SER A 119 -7.87 2.76 -21.10
C SER A 119 -6.60 3.47 -21.59
N LYS A 120 -6.74 4.77 -21.94
CA LYS A 120 -5.61 5.57 -22.41
C LYS A 120 -4.66 5.94 -21.27
N ILE A 121 -5.21 6.24 -20.08
CA ILE A 121 -4.40 6.46 -18.88
C ILE A 121 -3.55 5.22 -18.56
N LYS A 122 -4.16 4.03 -18.62
CA LYS A 122 -3.44 2.75 -18.41
C LYS A 122 -2.32 2.53 -19.42
N GLU A 123 -2.58 2.77 -20.69
CA GLU A 123 -1.60 2.64 -21.78
C GLU A 123 -0.38 3.57 -21.55
N GLU A 124 -0.63 4.84 -21.22
CA GLU A 124 0.43 5.80 -20.93
C GLU A 124 1.23 5.44 -19.67
N MET A 125 0.56 4.90 -18.64
CA MET A 125 1.21 4.46 -17.41
C MET A 125 2.02 3.18 -17.60
N ALA A 126 1.62 2.30 -18.51
CA ALA A 126 2.23 0.98 -18.68
C ALA A 126 3.73 1.06 -19.02
N ASN A 127 4.14 1.99 -19.90
CA ASN A 127 5.54 2.18 -20.26
C ASN A 127 6.36 2.63 -19.05
N ASN A 128 5.89 3.64 -18.30
CA ASN A 128 6.57 4.12 -17.10
C ASN A 128 6.66 3.04 -16.02
N VAL A 129 5.62 2.22 -15.87
CA VAL A 129 5.62 1.10 -14.92
C VAL A 129 6.62 0.03 -15.36
N ARG A 130 6.67 -0.30 -16.65
CA ARG A 130 7.63 -1.26 -17.20
C ARG A 130 9.07 -0.81 -16.95
N ASP A 131 9.38 0.45 -17.22
CA ASP A 131 10.69 1.04 -16.97
C ASP A 131 11.08 0.97 -15.49
N GLN A 132 10.16 1.32 -14.59
CA GLN A 132 10.40 1.22 -13.15
C GLN A 132 10.65 -0.22 -12.69
N LEU A 133 9.89 -1.19 -13.21
CA LEU A 133 10.09 -2.61 -12.89
C LEU A 133 11.41 -3.12 -13.45
N LEU A 134 11.81 -2.70 -14.65
CA LEU A 134 13.12 -3.04 -15.22
C LEU A 134 14.28 -2.49 -14.37
N VAL A 135 14.19 -1.24 -13.95
CA VAL A 135 15.20 -0.63 -13.05
C VAL A 135 15.30 -1.41 -11.75
N GLN A 136 14.16 -1.73 -11.13
CA GLN A 136 14.12 -2.52 -9.89
C GLN A 136 14.73 -3.91 -10.09
N GLN A 137 14.39 -4.58 -11.18
CA GLN A 137 14.91 -5.90 -11.51
C GLN A 137 16.42 -5.87 -11.77
N MET A 138 16.92 -4.82 -12.45
CA MET A 138 18.35 -4.64 -12.66
C MET A 138 19.10 -4.42 -11.35
N GLN A 139 18.59 -3.56 -10.48
CA GLN A 139 19.18 -3.37 -9.16
C GLN A 139 19.22 -4.66 -8.33
N GLN A 140 18.15 -5.46 -8.36
CA GLN A 140 18.12 -6.78 -7.72
C GLN A 140 19.12 -7.75 -8.36
N HIS A 141 19.27 -7.72 -9.68
CA HIS A 141 20.24 -8.53 -10.40
C HIS A 141 21.68 -8.23 -9.99
N ILE A 142 22.04 -6.94 -9.92
CA ILE A 142 23.38 -6.48 -9.47
C ILE A 142 23.72 -7.04 -8.08
N VAL A 143 22.76 -7.06 -7.16
CA VAL A 143 22.99 -7.48 -5.77
C VAL A 143 22.63 -8.94 -5.50
N SER A 144 22.17 -9.70 -6.49
CA SER A 144 21.67 -11.08 -6.32
C SER A 144 22.71 -12.06 -5.74
N GLY A 145 24.00 -11.78 -5.96
CA GLY A 145 25.11 -12.57 -5.44
C GLY A 145 25.53 -12.26 -4.02
N VAL A 146 24.95 -11.24 -3.37
CA VAL A 146 25.37 -10.82 -2.03
C VAL A 146 25.07 -11.90 -1.00
N ARG A 147 26.09 -12.33 -0.29
CA ARG A 147 25.99 -13.25 0.86
C ARG A 147 26.69 -12.59 2.04
N ILE A 148 25.97 -12.46 3.13
CA ILE A 148 26.50 -11.85 4.36
C ILE A 148 26.73 -12.96 5.38
N SER A 149 27.98 -13.15 5.77
CA SER A 149 28.37 -14.07 6.83
C SER A 149 28.30 -13.43 8.23
N PRO A 150 28.21 -14.22 9.29
CA PRO A 150 28.32 -13.70 10.67
C PRO A 150 29.60 -12.90 10.93
N GLN A 151 30.70 -13.29 10.26
CA GLN A 151 31.97 -12.57 10.37
C GLN A 151 31.92 -11.18 9.71
N ASP A 152 31.17 -11.03 8.61
CA ASP A 152 30.98 -9.74 7.94
C ASP A 152 30.18 -8.78 8.86
N VAL A 153 29.14 -9.30 9.51
CA VAL A 153 28.34 -8.53 10.46
C VAL A 153 29.20 -8.06 11.63
N LYS A 154 29.99 -8.98 12.22
CA LYS A 154 30.90 -8.63 13.32
C LYS A 154 31.92 -7.57 12.91
N ARG A 155 32.58 -7.77 11.75
CA ARG A 155 33.60 -6.84 11.22
C ARG A 155 33.03 -5.46 10.93
N PHE A 156 31.81 -5.40 10.42
CA PHE A 156 31.10 -4.16 10.16
C PHE A 156 30.78 -3.43 11.47
N TYR A 157 30.26 -4.17 12.45
CA TYR A 157 29.93 -3.64 13.77
C TYR A 157 31.17 -3.10 14.49
N ASP A 158 32.27 -3.86 14.47
CA ASP A 158 33.55 -3.48 15.13
C ASP A 158 34.16 -2.20 14.53
N LYS A 159 33.88 -1.91 13.26
CA LYS A 159 34.32 -0.70 12.54
C LYS A 159 33.38 0.48 12.68
N MET A 160 32.14 0.25 13.16
CA MET A 160 31.11 1.27 13.22
C MET A 160 31.43 2.28 14.32
N PRO A 161 31.40 3.62 14.05
CA PRO A 161 31.49 4.62 15.09
C PRO A 161 30.41 4.41 16.15
N LYS A 162 30.74 4.55 17.42
CA LYS A 162 29.82 4.32 18.55
C LYS A 162 28.51 5.13 18.44
N ASP A 163 28.59 6.34 17.89
CA ASP A 163 27.42 7.20 17.69
C ASP A 163 26.55 6.76 16.52
N SER A 164 27.11 5.99 15.59
CA SER A 164 26.40 5.43 14.41
C SER A 164 25.77 4.08 14.69
N ILE A 165 26.05 3.44 15.85
CA ILE A 165 25.37 2.20 16.23
C ILE A 165 23.88 2.48 16.41
N PRO A 166 22.99 1.79 15.67
CA PRO A 166 21.57 2.07 15.71
C PRO A 166 20.99 1.81 17.09
N ASN A 167 20.00 2.63 17.45
CA ASN A 167 19.18 2.36 18.62
C ASN A 167 18.10 1.35 18.25
N ILE A 168 18.05 0.24 18.94
CA ILE A 168 16.93 -0.70 18.90
C ILE A 168 15.86 -0.13 19.83
N PRO A 169 14.65 0.15 19.32
CA PRO A 169 13.57 0.65 20.16
C PRO A 169 13.10 -0.41 21.14
N GLU A 170 12.34 0.00 22.15
CA GLU A 170 11.70 -0.94 23.06
C GLU A 170 10.76 -1.86 22.27
N MET A 171 10.92 -3.18 22.52
CA MET A 171 10.13 -4.23 21.88
C MET A 171 9.41 -5.06 22.93
N VAL A 172 8.19 -5.48 22.63
CA VAL A 172 7.38 -6.32 23.51
C VAL A 172 6.85 -7.55 22.74
N GLU A 173 6.75 -8.69 23.44
CA GLU A 173 5.98 -9.84 23.00
C GLU A 173 4.72 -9.95 23.85
N VAL A 174 3.58 -10.11 23.20
CA VAL A 174 2.27 -10.13 23.84
C VAL A 174 1.54 -11.42 23.52
N GLN A 175 0.94 -12.03 24.54
CA GLN A 175 -0.01 -13.12 24.39
C GLN A 175 -1.40 -12.61 24.72
N ILE A 176 -2.43 -13.15 24.05
CA ILE A 176 -3.83 -12.76 24.20
C ILE A 176 -4.73 -13.99 24.38
N ILE A 177 -5.72 -13.86 25.25
CA ILE A 177 -6.89 -14.75 25.33
C ILE A 177 -8.11 -13.89 25.07
N GLY A 178 -8.88 -14.20 24.03
CA GLY A 178 -10.05 -13.44 23.66
C GLY A 178 -11.31 -14.28 23.63
N LEU A 179 -12.41 -13.70 24.09
CA LEU A 179 -13.76 -14.26 24.00
C LEU A 179 -14.65 -13.29 23.23
N PHE A 180 -15.48 -13.80 22.34
CA PHE A 180 -16.51 -13.03 21.69
C PHE A 180 -17.79 -13.11 22.54
N PRO A 181 -18.26 -11.99 23.13
CA PRO A 181 -19.51 -12.01 23.85
C PRO A 181 -20.65 -12.48 22.95
N GLU A 182 -21.50 -13.37 23.46
CA GLU A 182 -22.61 -13.91 22.67
C GLU A 182 -23.63 -12.81 22.34
N VAL A 183 -24.07 -12.79 21.09
CA VAL A 183 -25.17 -11.92 20.67
C VAL A 183 -26.47 -12.54 21.15
N THR A 184 -27.33 -11.76 21.83
CA THR A 184 -28.61 -12.25 22.28
C THR A 184 -29.54 -12.55 21.10
N ALA A 185 -30.39 -13.57 21.27
CA ALA A 185 -31.43 -13.89 20.29
C ALA A 185 -32.37 -12.69 20.00
N ALA A 186 -32.60 -11.85 21.02
CA ALA A 186 -33.41 -10.64 20.89
C ALA A 186 -32.75 -9.61 19.95
N GLU A 187 -31.42 -9.41 20.06
CA GLU A 187 -30.70 -8.50 19.19
C GLU A 187 -30.59 -9.04 17.75
N GLU A 188 -30.35 -10.34 17.59
CA GLU A 188 -30.40 -10.96 16.26
C GLU A 188 -31.76 -10.76 15.58
N GLU A 189 -32.85 -10.96 16.32
CA GLU A 189 -34.19 -10.80 15.78
C GLU A 189 -34.52 -9.33 15.48
N ARG A 190 -34.05 -8.40 16.30
CA ARG A 190 -34.17 -6.95 16.03
C ARG A 190 -33.54 -6.59 14.69
N ILE A 191 -32.28 -7.04 14.43
CA ILE A 191 -31.57 -6.79 13.17
C ILE A 191 -32.27 -7.46 11.98
N LYS A 192 -32.66 -8.72 12.14
CA LYS A 192 -33.37 -9.45 11.09
C LYS A 192 -34.71 -8.78 10.75
N SER A 193 -35.43 -8.30 11.77
CA SER A 193 -36.68 -7.55 11.58
C SER A 193 -36.42 -6.23 10.84
N GLN A 194 -35.37 -5.49 11.19
CA GLN A 194 -35.00 -4.24 10.51
C GLN A 194 -34.63 -4.48 9.06
N LEU A 195 -33.85 -5.52 8.76
CA LEU A 195 -33.48 -5.88 7.38
C LEU A 195 -34.70 -6.35 6.55
N ARG A 196 -35.68 -7.05 7.17
CA ARG A 196 -36.94 -7.39 6.50
C ARG A 196 -37.75 -6.15 6.15
N ASP A 197 -37.85 -5.18 7.07
CA ASP A 197 -38.51 -3.90 6.83
C ASP A 197 -37.82 -3.11 5.69
N PHE A 198 -36.50 -3.07 5.68
CA PHE A 198 -35.75 -2.45 4.57
C PHE A 198 -36.04 -3.11 3.23
N ARG A 199 -36.01 -4.46 3.21
CA ARG A 199 -36.30 -5.22 2.01
C ARG A 199 -37.72 -4.90 1.49
N GLU A 200 -38.73 -4.89 2.35
CA GLU A 200 -40.12 -4.56 1.98
C GLU A 200 -40.23 -3.14 1.40
N LYS A 201 -39.62 -2.16 2.05
CA LYS A 201 -39.59 -0.76 1.60
C LYS A 201 -38.88 -0.58 0.25
N ILE A 202 -37.86 -1.37 -0.03
CA ILE A 202 -37.14 -1.34 -1.31
C ILE A 202 -37.97 -2.03 -2.39
N GLU A 203 -38.52 -3.22 -2.12
CA GLU A 203 -39.30 -3.99 -3.08
C GLU A 203 -40.66 -3.34 -3.42
N SER A 204 -41.26 -2.57 -2.49
CA SER A 204 -42.42 -1.74 -2.73
C SER A 204 -42.12 -0.41 -3.46
N GLY A 205 -40.87 -0.08 -3.66
CA GLY A 205 -40.46 1.21 -4.26
C GLY A 205 -40.60 2.43 -3.35
N THR A 206 -40.91 2.25 -2.06
CA THR A 206 -41.02 3.34 -1.06
C THR A 206 -39.68 4.02 -0.81
N TYR A 207 -38.61 3.26 -0.80
CA TYR A 207 -37.24 3.76 -0.67
C TYR A 207 -36.31 3.11 -1.71
N GLN A 208 -35.32 3.87 -2.15
CA GLN A 208 -34.23 3.31 -2.94
C GLN A 208 -33.23 2.57 -2.06
N PHE A 209 -32.69 1.46 -2.56
CA PHE A 209 -31.67 0.68 -1.85
C PHE A 209 -30.49 1.55 -1.40
N SER A 210 -29.97 2.38 -2.32
CA SER A 210 -28.83 3.27 -2.06
C SER A 210 -29.13 4.25 -0.91
N THR A 211 -30.34 4.77 -0.82
CA THR A 211 -30.73 5.68 0.27
C THR A 211 -30.66 4.98 1.64
N LEU A 212 -31.21 3.76 1.74
CA LEU A 212 -31.16 3.00 2.98
C LEU A 212 -29.74 2.52 3.29
N ALA A 213 -28.93 2.22 2.29
CA ALA A 213 -27.52 1.87 2.48
C ALA A 213 -26.72 3.05 3.06
N ILE A 214 -26.89 4.27 2.52
CA ILE A 214 -26.22 5.48 3.01
C ILE A 214 -26.62 5.77 4.45
N LEU A 215 -27.91 5.61 4.81
CA LEU A 215 -28.43 5.96 6.12
C LEU A 215 -28.14 4.92 7.20
N TYR A 216 -28.13 3.65 6.86
CA TYR A 216 -28.16 2.57 7.85
C TYR A 216 -27.07 1.50 7.71
N SER A 217 -26.40 1.38 6.55
CA SER A 217 -25.37 0.37 6.40
C SER A 217 -24.16 0.67 7.29
N GLU A 218 -23.74 -0.33 8.05
CA GLU A 218 -22.56 -0.25 8.92
C GLU A 218 -21.26 -0.67 8.18
N ASP A 219 -21.35 -1.00 6.88
CA ASP A 219 -20.17 -1.13 6.02
C ASP A 219 -19.68 0.24 5.57
N ARG A 220 -18.68 0.78 6.29
CA ARG A 220 -18.09 2.10 6.00
C ARG A 220 -17.44 2.18 4.61
N GLY A 221 -17.04 1.04 4.03
CA GLY A 221 -16.37 1.00 2.73
C GLY A 221 -17.31 1.30 1.57
N SER A 222 -18.58 0.87 1.66
CA SER A 222 -19.56 1.01 0.57
C SER A 222 -20.78 1.87 0.92
N ALA A 223 -21.07 2.11 2.20
CA ALA A 223 -22.28 2.81 2.65
C ALA A 223 -22.48 4.14 1.93
N LEU A 224 -21.47 5.01 1.90
CA LEU A 224 -21.54 6.34 1.26
C LEU A 224 -21.71 6.27 -0.28
N GLN A 225 -21.42 5.11 -0.87
CA GLN A 225 -21.61 4.82 -2.29
C GLN A 225 -22.93 4.06 -2.54
N GLY A 226 -23.86 4.14 -1.60
CA GLY A 226 -25.16 3.45 -1.70
C GLY A 226 -25.06 1.93 -1.53
N GLY A 227 -23.99 1.44 -0.88
CA GLY A 227 -23.73 0.03 -0.63
C GLY A 227 -23.09 -0.71 -1.82
N GLU A 228 -22.67 -0.02 -2.90
CA GLU A 228 -22.13 -0.62 -4.12
C GLU A 228 -20.69 -1.10 -3.91
N LEU A 229 -20.41 -2.35 -4.31
CA LEU A 229 -19.10 -3.01 -4.18
C LEU A 229 -18.28 -2.99 -5.48
N GLY A 230 -18.86 -2.58 -6.60
CA GLY A 230 -18.27 -2.72 -7.92
C GLY A 230 -18.23 -4.19 -8.39
N PHE A 231 -17.56 -4.43 -9.53
CA PHE A 231 -17.45 -5.78 -10.09
C PHE A 231 -16.50 -6.65 -9.29
N MET A 232 -17.02 -7.74 -8.70
CA MET A 232 -16.28 -8.69 -7.88
C MET A 232 -16.37 -10.10 -8.46
N THR A 233 -15.26 -10.84 -8.44
CA THR A 233 -15.24 -12.28 -8.67
C THR A 233 -15.66 -13.02 -7.41
N LYS A 234 -16.12 -14.28 -7.56
CA LYS A 234 -16.60 -15.11 -6.45
C LYS A 234 -15.55 -15.26 -5.32
N GLY A 235 -14.28 -15.39 -5.67
CA GLY A 235 -13.19 -15.59 -4.70
C GLY A 235 -12.79 -14.34 -3.92
N LYS A 236 -13.31 -13.15 -4.26
CA LYS A 236 -13.05 -11.90 -3.51
C LYS A 236 -14.10 -11.59 -2.44
N LEU A 237 -15.13 -12.39 -2.35
CA LEU A 237 -16.25 -12.24 -1.43
C LEU A 237 -16.24 -13.42 -0.45
N VAL A 238 -16.67 -13.18 0.79
CA VAL A 238 -16.84 -14.29 1.77
C VAL A 238 -17.88 -15.28 1.24
N PRO A 239 -17.71 -16.60 1.53
CA PRO A 239 -18.47 -17.66 0.85
C PRO A 239 -19.99 -17.50 0.91
N GLU A 240 -20.56 -17.14 2.05
CA GLU A 240 -22.01 -16.97 2.24
C GLU A 240 -22.55 -15.82 1.41
N PHE A 241 -21.83 -14.69 1.41
CA PHE A 241 -22.18 -13.53 0.60
C PHE A 241 -22.04 -13.84 -0.90
N ALA A 242 -20.92 -14.44 -1.29
CA ALA A 242 -20.63 -14.81 -2.67
C ALA A 242 -21.72 -15.74 -3.24
N ASN A 243 -22.08 -16.80 -2.48
CA ASN A 243 -23.12 -17.74 -2.92
C ASN A 243 -24.46 -17.05 -3.14
N MET A 244 -24.83 -16.10 -2.27
CA MET A 244 -26.07 -15.32 -2.46
C MET A 244 -25.95 -14.35 -3.64
N ALA A 245 -24.90 -13.52 -3.69
CA ALA A 245 -24.70 -12.52 -4.74
C ALA A 245 -24.70 -13.15 -6.15
N PHE A 246 -24.04 -14.30 -6.30
CA PHE A 246 -23.99 -15.03 -7.56
C PHE A 246 -25.25 -15.80 -7.89
N SER A 247 -26.19 -15.99 -6.94
CA SER A 247 -27.51 -16.58 -7.19
C SER A 247 -28.56 -15.57 -7.63
N LEU A 248 -28.27 -14.26 -7.54
CA LEU A 248 -29.20 -13.21 -7.94
C LEU A 248 -29.19 -13.01 -9.46
N TYR A 249 -30.39 -12.98 -10.08
CA TYR A 249 -30.55 -12.68 -11.49
C TYR A 249 -31.47 -11.47 -11.72
N ASP A 250 -32.40 -11.21 -10.81
CA ASP A 250 -33.35 -10.11 -10.90
C ASP A 250 -32.80 -8.88 -10.16
N LYS A 251 -32.59 -7.80 -10.90
CA LYS A 251 -32.06 -6.53 -10.37
C LYS A 251 -33.05 -5.78 -9.47
N THR A 252 -34.35 -6.09 -9.60
CA THR A 252 -35.41 -5.44 -8.81
C THR A 252 -35.59 -6.07 -7.44
N LYS A 253 -35.14 -7.32 -7.27
CA LYS A 253 -35.31 -8.08 -6.05
C LYS A 253 -34.12 -7.90 -5.09
N VAL A 254 -34.45 -7.93 -3.80
CA VAL A 254 -33.47 -7.95 -2.70
C VAL A 254 -33.35 -9.38 -2.19
N SER A 255 -32.14 -9.80 -1.85
CA SER A 255 -31.88 -11.15 -1.34
C SER A 255 -32.62 -11.43 -0.02
N ARG A 256 -32.72 -12.69 0.33
CA ARG A 256 -32.94 -13.06 1.74
C ARG A 256 -31.76 -12.55 2.61
N ILE A 257 -31.99 -12.50 3.91
CA ILE A 257 -30.93 -12.11 4.86
C ILE A 257 -29.81 -13.15 4.82
N VAL A 258 -28.56 -12.68 4.69
CA VAL A 258 -27.34 -13.48 4.68
C VAL A 258 -26.55 -13.17 5.94
N LYS A 259 -26.22 -14.19 6.73
CA LYS A 259 -25.33 -14.09 7.89
C LYS A 259 -23.90 -14.39 7.41
N THR A 260 -22.95 -13.54 7.73
CA THR A 260 -21.51 -13.72 7.50
C THR A 260 -20.76 -13.42 8.80
N GLU A 261 -19.47 -13.59 8.80
CA GLU A 261 -18.60 -13.16 9.91
C GLU A 261 -18.70 -11.66 10.23
N PHE A 262 -19.06 -10.83 9.24
CA PHE A 262 -19.21 -9.37 9.40
C PHE A 262 -20.57 -8.94 9.97
N GLY A 263 -21.59 -9.80 9.94
CA GLY A 263 -22.94 -9.49 10.39
C GLY A 263 -24.03 -9.99 9.46
N TYR A 264 -25.12 -9.25 9.37
CA TYR A 264 -26.30 -9.61 8.60
C TYR A 264 -26.45 -8.67 7.40
N HIS A 265 -26.63 -9.25 6.22
CA HIS A 265 -26.71 -8.53 4.96
C HIS A 265 -28.02 -8.76 4.23
N ILE A 266 -28.46 -7.75 3.50
CA ILE A 266 -29.33 -7.89 2.34
C ILE A 266 -28.59 -7.37 1.12
N ILE A 267 -28.76 -8.03 -0.02
CA ILE A 267 -27.96 -7.82 -1.23
C ILE A 267 -28.91 -7.59 -2.42
N GLN A 268 -28.56 -6.66 -3.31
CA GLN A 268 -29.26 -6.45 -4.57
C GLN A 268 -28.25 -6.44 -5.72
N LEU A 269 -28.60 -7.13 -6.80
CA LEU A 269 -27.81 -7.16 -8.02
C LEU A 269 -27.94 -5.84 -8.77
N ILE A 270 -26.83 -5.24 -9.17
CA ILE A 270 -26.78 -4.09 -10.09
C ILE A 270 -26.51 -4.59 -11.50
N GLU A 271 -25.45 -5.36 -11.68
CA GLU A 271 -25.03 -5.85 -12.99
C GLU A 271 -24.24 -7.16 -12.89
N ARG A 272 -24.33 -7.96 -13.93
CA ARG A 272 -23.53 -9.16 -14.11
C ARG A 272 -22.72 -9.06 -15.38
N LYS A 273 -21.43 -9.35 -15.33
CA LYS A 273 -20.54 -9.31 -16.49
C LYS A 273 -19.53 -10.47 -16.40
N ASN A 274 -19.65 -11.40 -17.33
CA ASN A 274 -18.86 -12.63 -17.37
C ASN A 274 -18.93 -13.40 -16.02
N ASP A 275 -17.78 -13.59 -15.38
CA ASP A 275 -17.59 -14.25 -14.09
C ASP A 275 -17.64 -13.30 -12.88
N GLN A 276 -18.08 -12.05 -13.08
CA GLN A 276 -18.16 -11.01 -12.07
C GLN A 276 -19.59 -10.55 -11.85
N VAL A 277 -19.87 -10.15 -10.61
CA VAL A 277 -21.12 -9.49 -10.24
C VAL A 277 -20.82 -8.13 -9.63
N ASN A 278 -21.59 -7.12 -10.01
CA ASN A 278 -21.68 -5.84 -9.31
C ASN A 278 -22.96 -5.86 -8.46
N CYS A 279 -22.79 -5.80 -7.14
CA CYS A 279 -23.88 -5.82 -6.17
C CYS A 279 -23.76 -4.62 -5.24
N ARG A 280 -24.90 -4.26 -4.65
CA ARG A 280 -24.95 -3.38 -3.50
C ARG A 280 -25.52 -4.12 -2.30
N HIS A 281 -25.09 -3.74 -1.09
CA HIS A 281 -25.55 -4.40 0.13
C HIS A 281 -25.82 -3.39 1.26
N ILE A 282 -26.63 -3.83 2.22
CA ILE A 282 -26.78 -3.18 3.51
C ILE A 282 -26.30 -4.18 4.56
N LEU A 283 -25.31 -3.78 5.33
CA LEU A 283 -24.78 -4.55 6.48
C LEU A 283 -25.30 -3.95 7.76
N LEU A 284 -25.84 -4.80 8.65
CA LEU A 284 -26.08 -4.48 10.04
C LEU A 284 -25.30 -5.42 10.95
N ILE A 285 -24.59 -4.85 11.93
CA ILE A 285 -23.76 -5.60 12.88
C ILE A 285 -24.51 -5.72 14.22
N PRO A 286 -24.69 -6.93 14.77
CA PRO A 286 -25.30 -7.09 16.07
C PRO A 286 -24.55 -6.35 17.16
N LYS A 287 -25.25 -5.58 17.97
CA LYS A 287 -24.66 -4.87 19.10
C LYS A 287 -24.59 -5.77 20.32
N ILE A 288 -23.41 -5.83 20.90
CA ILE A 288 -23.17 -6.61 22.13
C ILE A 288 -23.59 -5.75 23.32
N GLY A 289 -24.47 -6.29 24.16
CA GLY A 289 -24.94 -5.62 25.35
C GLY A 289 -23.88 -5.58 26.47
N ILE A 290 -24.10 -4.72 27.44
CA ILE A 290 -23.20 -4.56 28.61
C ILE A 290 -23.12 -5.87 29.40
N LYS A 291 -24.26 -6.53 29.62
CA LYS A 291 -24.36 -7.78 30.37
C LYS A 291 -23.54 -8.91 29.76
N GLU A 292 -23.56 -9.05 28.44
CA GLU A 292 -22.81 -10.06 27.70
C GLU A 292 -21.29 -9.81 27.79
N LYS A 293 -20.89 -8.55 27.75
CA LYS A 293 -19.49 -8.14 27.99
C LYS A 293 -19.03 -8.43 29.41
N GLU A 294 -19.88 -8.17 30.40
CA GLU A 294 -19.59 -8.48 31.81
C GLU A 294 -19.45 -9.99 32.03
N GLN A 295 -20.29 -10.81 31.41
CA GLN A 295 -20.17 -12.27 31.50
C GLN A 295 -18.84 -12.76 30.92
N ALA A 296 -18.45 -12.27 29.75
CA ALA A 296 -17.16 -12.59 29.15
C ALA A 296 -15.98 -12.09 30.01
N SER A 297 -16.09 -10.89 30.58
CA SER A 297 -15.09 -10.34 31.50
C SER A 297 -14.92 -11.19 32.75
N ASN A 298 -16.01 -11.60 33.40
CA ASN A 298 -15.98 -12.45 34.60
C ASN A 298 -15.36 -13.84 34.32
N LYS A 299 -15.64 -14.39 33.13
CA LYS A 299 -15.02 -15.65 32.69
C LYS A 299 -13.50 -15.49 32.52
N LEU A 300 -13.08 -14.41 31.83
CA LEU A 300 -11.65 -14.11 31.63
C LEU A 300 -10.92 -13.81 32.94
N ASP A 301 -11.57 -13.11 33.88
CA ASP A 301 -10.97 -12.84 35.19
C ASP A 301 -10.75 -14.13 36.00
N SER A 302 -11.71 -15.06 35.90
CA SER A 302 -11.57 -16.40 36.50
C SER A 302 -10.40 -17.17 35.88
N ILE A 303 -10.24 -17.11 34.53
CA ILE A 303 -9.11 -17.75 33.81
C ILE A 303 -7.79 -17.10 34.25
N ALA A 304 -7.73 -15.76 34.26
CA ALA A 304 -6.54 -15.04 34.70
C ALA A 304 -6.14 -15.37 36.13
N THR A 305 -7.13 -15.55 37.00
CA THR A 305 -6.92 -15.96 38.41
C THR A 305 -6.34 -17.38 38.50
N ALA A 306 -6.86 -18.33 37.73
CA ALA A 306 -6.32 -19.68 37.66
C ALA A 306 -4.87 -19.74 37.16
N ILE A 307 -4.57 -18.91 36.14
CA ILE A 307 -3.19 -18.77 35.61
C ILE A 307 -2.25 -18.18 36.67
N ARG A 308 -2.68 -17.13 37.38
CA ARG A 308 -1.88 -16.49 38.45
C ARG A 308 -1.63 -17.42 39.65
N LYS A 309 -2.55 -18.34 39.94
CA LYS A 309 -2.39 -19.38 40.98
C LYS A 309 -1.50 -20.52 40.52
N GLY A 310 -1.23 -20.66 39.23
CA GLY A 310 -0.46 -21.76 38.66
C GLY A 310 -1.29 -23.05 38.42
N ASP A 311 -2.63 -22.95 38.49
CA ASP A 311 -3.54 -24.08 38.21
C ASP A 311 -3.50 -24.47 36.73
N THR A 312 -3.16 -23.51 35.84
CA THR A 312 -2.96 -23.70 34.40
C THR A 312 -1.91 -22.72 33.88
N THR A 313 -1.37 -23.01 32.68
CA THR A 313 -0.48 -22.08 31.96
C THR A 313 -1.29 -21.17 31.03
N PHE A 314 -0.71 -20.04 30.64
CA PHE A 314 -1.38 -19.14 29.70
C PHE A 314 -1.65 -19.83 28.35
N GLY A 315 -0.68 -20.59 27.81
CA GLY A 315 -0.83 -21.33 26.56
C GLY A 315 -1.91 -22.43 26.63
N ALA A 316 -2.00 -23.19 27.73
CA ALA A 316 -3.05 -24.15 27.93
C ALA A 316 -4.44 -23.48 27.99
N ALA A 317 -4.55 -22.35 28.70
CA ALA A 317 -5.78 -21.57 28.76
C ALA A 317 -6.18 -20.99 27.39
N VAL A 318 -5.19 -20.59 26.56
CA VAL A 318 -5.46 -20.17 25.16
C VAL A 318 -6.10 -21.32 24.38
N SER A 319 -5.49 -22.50 24.42
CA SER A 319 -5.98 -23.66 23.65
C SER A 319 -7.40 -24.07 24.06
N GLU A 320 -7.71 -23.96 25.35
CA GLU A 320 -9.00 -24.39 25.90
C GLU A 320 -10.09 -23.32 25.73
N PHE A 321 -9.77 -22.05 25.98
CA PHE A 321 -10.79 -21.00 26.14
C PHE A 321 -10.76 -19.91 25.06
N SER A 322 -9.61 -19.68 24.38
CA SER A 322 -9.54 -18.57 23.41
C SER A 322 -10.38 -18.85 22.17
N GLU A 323 -11.12 -17.83 21.75
CA GLU A 323 -11.91 -17.83 20.52
C GLU A 323 -11.23 -16.99 19.41
N ASP A 324 -10.05 -16.45 19.68
CA ASP A 324 -9.25 -15.73 18.70
C ASP A 324 -8.42 -16.72 17.86
N GLU A 325 -8.94 -17.07 16.68
CA GLU A 325 -8.32 -18.05 15.79
C GLU A 325 -6.93 -17.58 15.27
N ASN A 326 -6.67 -16.27 15.21
CA ASN A 326 -5.41 -15.72 14.72
C ASN A 326 -4.23 -16.05 15.67
N THR A 327 -4.49 -16.17 16.96
CA THR A 327 -3.46 -16.41 17.98
C THR A 327 -3.56 -17.75 18.66
N LYS A 328 -4.71 -18.42 18.56
CA LYS A 328 -5.00 -19.69 19.25
C LYS A 328 -3.97 -20.78 18.94
N GLN A 329 -3.55 -20.94 17.69
CA GLN A 329 -2.59 -21.95 17.25
C GLN A 329 -1.14 -21.65 17.67
N ASN A 330 -0.89 -20.43 18.15
CA ASN A 330 0.43 -19.94 18.57
C ASN A 330 0.45 -19.60 20.08
N GLU A 331 -0.23 -20.37 20.91
CA GLU A 331 -0.32 -20.18 22.37
C GLU A 331 -0.72 -18.74 22.77
N GLY A 332 -1.50 -18.08 21.93
CA GLY A 332 -1.93 -16.70 22.11
C GLY A 332 -0.89 -15.63 21.72
N VAL A 333 0.29 -16.02 21.24
CA VAL A 333 1.32 -15.07 20.85
C VAL A 333 0.87 -14.28 19.61
N MET A 334 0.85 -12.98 19.72
CA MET A 334 0.53 -12.08 18.61
C MET A 334 1.68 -12.03 17.58
N ILE A 335 1.33 -11.96 16.31
CA ILE A 335 2.28 -11.84 15.20
C ILE A 335 2.13 -10.44 14.59
N ASN A 336 3.24 -9.75 14.42
CA ASN A 336 3.29 -8.45 13.78
C ASN A 336 3.07 -8.62 12.26
N PRO A 337 1.98 -8.09 11.69
CA PRO A 337 1.65 -8.29 10.29
C PRO A 337 2.63 -7.58 9.33
N GLN A 338 3.40 -6.60 9.82
CA GLN A 338 4.35 -5.85 9.01
C GLN A 338 5.63 -6.64 8.70
N ASN A 339 6.06 -7.51 9.61
CA ASN A 339 7.35 -8.20 9.49
C ASN A 339 7.31 -9.70 9.84
N GLY A 340 6.14 -10.24 10.20
CA GLY A 340 5.94 -11.65 10.53
C GLY A 340 6.62 -12.12 11.82
N THR A 341 7.13 -11.23 12.67
CA THR A 341 7.77 -11.57 13.95
C THR A 341 6.77 -11.48 15.11
N THR A 342 7.15 -12.02 16.27
CA THR A 342 6.35 -11.91 17.51
C THR A 342 6.65 -10.63 18.30
N LYS A 343 7.63 -9.83 17.84
CA LYS A 343 8.09 -8.62 18.52
C LYS A 343 7.40 -7.38 17.94
N PHE A 344 6.91 -6.53 18.81
CA PHE A 344 6.24 -5.27 18.47
C PHE A 344 6.95 -4.09 19.13
N GLN A 345 7.11 -3.01 18.38
CA GLN A 345 7.23 -1.70 19.02
C GLN A 345 5.84 -1.32 19.56
N LEU A 346 5.79 -0.65 20.71
CA LEU A 346 4.50 -0.28 21.33
C LEU A 346 3.55 0.47 20.38
N GLN A 347 4.11 1.32 19.53
CA GLN A 347 3.35 2.07 18.53
C GLN A 347 2.75 1.22 17.40
N ASN A 348 3.26 -0.01 17.20
CA ASN A 348 2.78 -0.95 16.17
C ASN A 348 1.77 -1.98 16.72
N LEU A 349 1.52 -1.95 18.03
CA LEU A 349 0.42 -2.69 18.63
C LEU A 349 -0.91 -1.98 18.39
N PRO A 350 -2.03 -2.73 18.32
CA PRO A 350 -3.35 -2.13 18.38
C PRO A 350 -3.47 -1.21 19.61
N SER A 351 -4.05 -0.02 19.42
CA SER A 351 -4.05 1.05 20.42
C SER A 351 -4.59 0.64 21.80
N ASP A 352 -5.61 -0.24 21.82
CA ASP A 352 -6.23 -0.68 23.06
C ASP A 352 -5.30 -1.64 23.83
N ILE A 353 -4.58 -2.51 23.12
CA ILE A 353 -3.56 -3.41 23.69
C ILE A 353 -2.34 -2.59 24.15
N ALA A 354 -1.87 -1.65 23.32
CA ALA A 354 -0.72 -0.81 23.65
C ALA A 354 -0.92 -0.03 24.96
N LYS A 355 -2.11 0.55 25.18
CA LYS A 355 -2.46 1.26 26.43
C LYS A 355 -2.33 0.37 27.66
N VAL A 356 -2.79 -0.88 27.56
CA VAL A 356 -2.75 -1.86 28.66
C VAL A 356 -1.30 -2.29 28.90
N ILE A 357 -0.60 -2.69 27.85
CA ILE A 357 0.79 -3.21 27.92
C ILE A 357 1.76 -2.16 28.43
N TYR A 358 1.52 -0.86 28.16
CA TYR A 358 2.44 0.23 28.54
C TYR A 358 2.82 0.22 30.03
N THR A 359 1.87 -0.06 30.93
CA THR A 359 2.07 -0.06 32.38
C THR A 359 2.44 -1.41 32.98
N MET A 360 2.34 -2.49 32.18
CA MET A 360 2.52 -3.87 32.67
C MET A 360 4.00 -4.23 32.82
N LYS A 361 4.28 -5.09 33.78
CA LYS A 361 5.58 -5.76 33.95
C LYS A 361 5.61 -7.08 33.19
N GLU A 362 6.80 -7.54 32.87
CA GLU A 362 7.02 -8.83 32.22
C GLU A 362 6.42 -9.96 33.06
N GLY A 363 5.70 -10.86 32.42
CA GLY A 363 4.93 -11.96 33.03
C GLY A 363 3.56 -11.57 33.56
N GLU A 364 3.24 -10.29 33.68
CA GLU A 364 1.97 -9.80 34.21
C GLU A 364 0.81 -10.08 33.23
N ILE A 365 -0.38 -10.35 33.79
CA ILE A 365 -1.63 -10.55 33.07
C ILE A 365 -2.56 -9.37 33.38
N SER A 366 -3.15 -8.76 32.35
CA SER A 366 -4.06 -7.64 32.50
C SER A 366 -5.38 -8.01 33.20
N ALA A 367 -6.15 -7.00 33.61
CA ALA A 367 -7.58 -7.14 33.77
C ALA A 367 -8.26 -7.33 32.40
N PRO A 368 -9.48 -7.88 32.34
CA PRO A 368 -10.26 -7.96 31.10
C PRO A 368 -10.57 -6.55 30.55
N PHE A 369 -10.45 -6.41 29.22
CA PHE A 369 -10.80 -5.18 28.51
C PHE A 369 -11.39 -5.49 27.13
N THR A 370 -12.08 -4.53 26.55
CA THR A 370 -12.66 -4.67 25.21
C THR A 370 -11.63 -4.27 24.14
N TYR A 371 -11.54 -5.08 23.11
CA TYR A 371 -10.65 -4.89 21.97
C TYR A 371 -11.40 -5.18 20.66
N LYS A 372 -11.12 -4.43 19.62
CA LYS A 372 -11.59 -4.70 18.26
C LYS A 372 -10.46 -5.33 17.46
N ASN A 373 -10.71 -6.56 16.99
CA ASN A 373 -9.74 -7.26 16.14
C ASN A 373 -9.62 -6.64 14.74
N GLU A 374 -8.73 -7.17 13.91
CA GLU A 374 -8.47 -6.69 12.56
C GLU A 374 -9.70 -6.72 11.63
N THR A 375 -10.65 -7.63 11.87
CA THR A 375 -11.91 -7.69 11.14
C THR A 375 -12.97 -6.71 11.67
N GLY A 376 -12.63 -5.91 12.70
CA GLY A 376 -13.53 -4.95 13.35
C GLY A 376 -14.50 -5.57 14.33
N LYS A 377 -14.41 -6.88 14.59
CA LYS A 377 -15.24 -7.60 15.55
C LYS A 377 -14.79 -7.32 16.97
N GLU A 378 -15.73 -6.92 17.83
CA GLU A 378 -15.47 -6.60 19.23
C GLU A 378 -15.37 -7.88 20.07
N MET A 379 -14.30 -8.00 20.85
CA MET A 379 -14.05 -9.08 21.78
C MET A 379 -13.66 -8.55 23.15
N VAL A 380 -13.88 -9.31 24.20
CA VAL A 380 -13.29 -9.08 25.53
C VAL A 380 -12.04 -9.95 25.63
N CYS A 381 -10.93 -9.39 26.07
CA CYS A 381 -9.68 -10.11 26.15
C CYS A 381 -8.89 -9.78 27.42
N ILE A 382 -7.97 -10.68 27.77
CA ILE A 382 -6.84 -10.44 28.65
C ILE A 382 -5.56 -10.60 27.87
N VAL A 383 -4.55 -9.83 28.21
CA VAL A 383 -3.23 -9.94 27.62
C VAL A 383 -2.19 -10.22 28.69
N ARG A 384 -1.13 -10.96 28.29
CA ARG A 384 0.07 -11.17 29.09
C ARG A 384 1.24 -10.51 28.39
N LEU A 385 2.00 -9.71 29.12
CA LEU A 385 3.29 -9.25 28.64
C LEU A 385 4.30 -10.39 28.77
N LYS A 386 4.57 -11.10 27.66
CA LYS A 386 5.45 -12.28 27.65
C LYS A 386 6.91 -11.89 27.84
N SER A 387 7.37 -10.84 27.16
CA SER A 387 8.71 -10.30 27.31
C SER A 387 8.75 -8.80 26.96
N ARG A 388 9.72 -8.08 27.53
CA ARG A 388 9.98 -6.67 27.27
C ARG A 388 11.48 -6.45 27.10
N ILE A 389 11.90 -6.15 25.87
CA ILE A 389 13.27 -5.79 25.56
C ILE A 389 13.36 -4.26 25.61
N LYS A 390 14.11 -3.72 26.57
CA LYS A 390 14.29 -2.27 26.71
C LYS A 390 15.04 -1.71 25.51
N ALA A 391 14.78 -0.43 25.20
CA ALA A 391 15.55 0.27 24.19
C ALA A 391 17.04 0.23 24.51
N HIS A 392 17.89 -0.10 23.53
CA HIS A 392 19.33 -0.24 23.69
C HIS A 392 20.06 0.02 22.38
N LYS A 393 21.39 0.20 22.46
CA LYS A 393 22.25 0.18 21.27
C LYS A 393 22.34 -1.23 20.72
N ALA A 394 22.19 -1.38 19.42
CA ALA A 394 22.27 -2.68 18.76
C ALA A 394 23.58 -3.42 19.14
N ASN A 395 23.46 -4.73 19.36
CA ASN A 395 24.61 -5.59 19.62
C ASN A 395 24.53 -6.88 18.78
N PRO A 396 25.68 -7.50 18.41
CA PRO A 396 25.68 -8.67 17.52
C PRO A 396 25.05 -9.93 18.09
N GLN A 397 24.82 -10.03 19.39
CA GLN A 397 24.24 -11.21 20.05
C GLN A 397 22.73 -11.20 19.95
N ASP A 398 22.11 -10.07 20.30
CA ASP A 398 20.65 -9.96 20.41
C ASP A 398 20.02 -9.42 19.12
N ASP A 399 20.76 -8.58 18.34
CA ASP A 399 20.24 -7.85 17.20
C ASP A 399 20.90 -8.24 15.88
N TYR A 400 21.37 -9.48 15.80
CA TYR A 400 22.09 -9.97 14.63
C TYR A 400 21.36 -9.70 13.30
N GLN A 401 20.04 -9.93 13.25
CA GLN A 401 19.28 -9.73 12.01
C GLN A 401 19.25 -8.25 11.60
N ALA A 402 19.00 -7.33 12.55
CA ALA A 402 19.00 -5.90 12.27
C ALA A 402 20.38 -5.41 11.78
N LEU A 403 21.46 -5.89 12.40
CA LEU A 403 22.81 -5.59 11.94
C LEU A 403 23.11 -6.22 10.57
N LYS A 404 22.68 -7.44 10.32
CA LYS A 404 22.81 -8.11 9.02
C LYS A 404 22.10 -7.34 7.91
N ASP A 405 20.91 -6.81 8.18
CA ASP A 405 20.15 -6.02 7.22
C ASP A 405 20.90 -4.71 6.88
N LEU A 406 21.50 -4.06 7.86
CA LEU A 406 22.36 -2.88 7.65
C LEU A 406 23.59 -3.20 6.80
N VAL A 407 24.28 -4.30 7.11
CA VAL A 407 25.44 -4.75 6.32
C VAL A 407 25.03 -5.05 4.90
N THR A 408 23.88 -5.73 4.73
CA THR A 408 23.33 -6.05 3.40
C THR A 408 23.02 -4.78 2.63
N ALA A 409 22.33 -3.81 3.24
CA ALA A 409 22.02 -2.54 2.61
C ALA A 409 23.28 -1.76 2.22
N SER A 410 24.29 -1.72 3.10
CA SER A 410 25.57 -1.07 2.83
C SER A 410 26.29 -1.74 1.66
N LYS A 411 26.33 -3.07 1.64
CA LYS A 411 26.98 -3.84 0.58
C LYS A 411 26.26 -3.70 -0.77
N ASN A 412 24.94 -3.73 -0.74
CA ASN A 412 24.12 -3.51 -1.93
C ASN A 412 24.38 -2.11 -2.51
N LYS A 413 24.42 -1.09 -1.66
CA LYS A 413 24.73 0.29 -2.08
C LYS A 413 26.12 0.36 -2.75
N GLU A 414 27.14 -0.21 -2.12
CA GLU A 414 28.50 -0.26 -2.67
C GLU A 414 28.54 -0.90 -4.06
N LEU A 415 27.86 -2.03 -4.22
CA LEU A 415 27.83 -2.75 -5.51
C LEU A 415 27.07 -1.96 -6.59
N ILE A 416 25.95 -1.34 -6.24
CA ILE A 416 25.19 -0.50 -7.18
C ILE A 416 26.03 0.70 -7.60
N GLU A 417 26.68 1.39 -6.67
CA GLU A 417 27.54 2.54 -6.97
C GLU A 417 28.75 2.15 -7.84
N LYS A 418 29.34 0.98 -7.57
CA LYS A 418 30.42 0.44 -8.39
C LYS A 418 29.91 0.14 -9.81
N TRP A 419 28.77 -0.53 -9.93
CA TRP A 419 28.16 -0.85 -11.21
C TRP A 419 27.83 0.42 -12.02
N ILE A 420 27.29 1.46 -11.37
CA ILE A 420 27.00 2.74 -12.03
C ILE A 420 28.26 3.34 -12.63
N LYS A 421 29.39 3.39 -11.86
CA LYS A 421 30.65 3.94 -12.34
C LYS A 421 31.20 3.16 -13.53
N GLU A 422 31.21 1.83 -13.45
CA GLU A 422 31.64 0.95 -14.55
C GLU A 422 30.77 1.16 -15.80
N LYS A 423 29.44 1.23 -15.63
CA LYS A 423 28.53 1.42 -16.76
C LYS A 423 28.57 2.83 -17.34
N GLN A 424 28.87 3.85 -16.56
CA GLN A 424 29.13 5.19 -17.11
C GLN A 424 30.34 5.22 -18.03
N GLU A 425 31.40 4.44 -17.74
CA GLU A 425 32.59 4.33 -18.60
C GLU A 425 32.30 3.60 -19.92
N GLU A 426 31.50 2.53 -19.85
CA GLU A 426 31.20 1.65 -20.99
C GLU A 426 30.08 2.17 -21.90
N THR A 427 29.18 2.99 -21.38
CA THR A 427 27.98 3.45 -22.12
C THR A 427 28.26 4.73 -22.88
N PHE A 428 27.70 4.85 -24.08
CA PHE A 428 27.71 6.14 -24.78
C PHE A 428 26.88 7.16 -24.01
N ILE A 429 27.49 8.31 -23.69
CA ILE A 429 26.83 9.40 -22.96
C ILE A 429 27.12 10.71 -23.71
N GLN A 430 26.06 11.44 -24.01
CA GLN A 430 26.14 12.79 -24.58
C GLN A 430 25.25 13.74 -23.77
N ILE A 431 25.81 14.87 -23.36
CA ILE A 431 25.15 15.89 -22.54
C ILE A 431 25.22 17.22 -23.26
N SER A 432 24.11 17.98 -23.28
CA SER A 432 24.10 19.35 -23.79
C SER A 432 24.99 20.26 -22.95
N GLU A 433 25.62 21.26 -23.59
CA GLU A 433 26.59 22.17 -22.97
C GLU A 433 26.07 22.81 -21.68
N GLU A 434 24.79 23.21 -21.67
CA GLU A 434 24.13 23.88 -20.56
C GLU A 434 24.09 23.06 -19.25
N TYR A 435 24.29 21.72 -19.32
CA TYR A 435 24.30 20.84 -18.14
C TYR A 435 25.72 20.46 -17.69
N LYS A 436 26.77 20.83 -18.42
CA LYS A 436 28.15 20.44 -18.09
C LYS A 436 28.69 21.12 -16.82
N ASP A 437 28.13 22.26 -16.44
CA ASP A 437 28.51 22.97 -15.23
C ASP A 437 27.84 22.42 -13.96
N CYS A 438 26.94 21.45 -14.10
CA CYS A 438 26.26 20.80 -12.99
C CYS A 438 27.23 19.97 -12.13
N GLN A 439 27.07 20.05 -10.81
CA GLN A 439 27.74 19.17 -9.86
C GLN A 439 26.93 17.89 -9.68
N PHE A 440 27.25 16.88 -10.46
CA PHE A 440 26.58 15.58 -10.39
C PHE A 440 27.07 14.74 -9.22
N HIS A 441 26.19 13.89 -8.70
CA HIS A 441 26.54 12.91 -7.68
C HIS A 441 27.51 11.86 -8.25
N TYR A 442 27.34 11.48 -9.50
CA TYR A 442 28.23 10.58 -10.23
C TYR A 442 28.98 11.38 -11.32
N PRO A 443 30.30 11.60 -11.15
CA PRO A 443 31.04 12.48 -12.07
C PRO A 443 31.25 11.89 -13.47
N GLY A 444 31.02 10.58 -13.69
CA GLY A 444 31.24 9.90 -14.96
C GLY A 444 30.29 10.29 -16.10
N TRP A 445 29.39 11.24 -15.89
CA TRP A 445 28.49 11.76 -16.93
C TRP A 445 29.21 12.67 -17.94
N ILE A 446 30.23 13.38 -17.48
CA ILE A 446 31.02 14.29 -18.29
C ILE A 446 32.30 13.55 -18.71
N LYS A 447 32.42 13.28 -20.01
CA LYS A 447 33.59 12.61 -20.62
C LYS A 447 34.47 13.61 -21.33
#